data_b7e60fb7c5dd37a272be5e92df5eaf47
#
_entry.id   b7e60fb7c5dd37a272be5e92df5eaf47
#
_cell.length_a   1.000
_cell.length_b   1.000
_cell.length_c   1.000
_cell.angle_alpha   90.00
_cell.angle_beta   90.00
_cell.angle_gamma   90.00
#
_symmetry.space_group_name_H-M   'P 1'
#
loop_
_entity.id
_entity.type
_entity.pdbx_description
1 polymer ?
#
loop_
_entity_poly.entity_id
_entity_poly.type
_entity_poly.pdbx_seq_one_letter_code
_entity_poly.pdbx_strand_id
1 'polypeptide(L)'
;LATGSEHPEIVHDLTEVRLRSLAALLEEAGYGVGLAHRASDVFRAARNRVTPYADVVDALARLRESYTLVSVTNGNSQIEYTPLHRSFDHSLTAAEVGAAKPHPAIFHAASHSSGIPLEAFLHVGDDPLRDVQAAREIGLPTVWVNRYRREWPTSLDPADLEVVDIT
;
A
#
# COMPACT_ATOMS: atom_id res chain seq x y z
N LEU A 1 13.02 -5.85 15.27
CA LEU A 1 12.73 -5.72 13.82
C LEU A 1 13.90 -6.21 12.94
N ALA A 2 14.69 -7.16 13.46
CA ALA A 2 15.79 -7.82 12.72
C ALA A 2 15.29 -8.83 11.67
N THR A 3 14.08 -9.35 11.86
CA THR A 3 13.52 -10.48 11.08
C THR A 3 13.49 -10.23 9.55
N GLY A 4 13.27 -9.00 9.10
CA GLY A 4 13.25 -8.69 7.66
C GLY A 4 14.63 -8.63 7.00
N SER A 5 15.69 -8.32 7.77
CA SER A 5 17.08 -8.31 7.27
C SER A 5 17.72 -9.69 7.26
N GLU A 6 17.24 -10.60 8.13
CA GLU A 6 17.68 -12.00 8.19
C GLU A 6 16.97 -12.88 7.16
N HIS A 7 15.81 -12.43 6.66
CA HIS A 7 14.95 -13.17 5.73
C HIS A 7 14.51 -12.26 4.56
N PRO A 8 15.40 -11.99 3.61
CA PRO A 8 15.11 -11.08 2.50
C PRO A 8 13.93 -11.56 1.61
N GLU A 9 13.65 -12.86 1.59
CA GLU A 9 12.56 -13.44 0.81
C GLU A 9 11.16 -13.05 1.31
N ILE A 10 11.02 -12.62 2.57
CA ILE A 10 9.72 -12.23 3.15
C ILE A 10 9.61 -10.74 3.43
N VAL A 11 10.63 -9.94 3.11
CA VAL A 11 10.68 -8.51 3.46
C VAL A 11 9.47 -7.73 2.95
N HIS A 12 8.87 -8.16 1.86
CA HIS A 12 7.68 -7.56 1.25
C HIS A 12 6.36 -8.12 1.77
N ASP A 13 6.39 -9.23 2.51
CA ASP A 13 5.21 -9.80 3.18
C ASP A 13 5.16 -9.38 4.65
N LEU A 14 4.49 -8.27 4.90
CA LEU A 14 4.33 -7.75 6.27
C LEU A 14 3.52 -8.69 7.19
N THR A 15 2.71 -9.59 6.65
CA THR A 15 2.00 -10.58 7.45
C THR A 15 2.98 -11.62 7.99
N GLU A 16 3.81 -12.17 7.12
CA GLU A 16 4.83 -13.15 7.49
C GLU A 16 5.90 -12.55 8.41
N VAL A 17 6.40 -11.35 8.09
CA VAL A 17 7.36 -10.64 8.95
C VAL A 17 6.82 -10.44 10.37
N ARG A 18 5.56 -10.02 10.50
CA ARG A 18 4.93 -9.82 11.82
C ARG A 18 4.69 -11.14 12.54
N LEU A 19 4.24 -12.17 11.82
CA LEU A 19 4.00 -13.49 12.41
C LEU A 19 5.29 -14.07 12.99
N ARG A 20 6.39 -14.05 12.24
CA ARG A 20 7.70 -14.52 12.73
C ARG A 20 8.22 -13.69 13.89
N SER A 21 8.08 -12.37 13.82
CA SER A 21 8.48 -11.49 14.93
C SER A 21 7.68 -11.77 16.21
N LEU A 22 6.36 -11.98 16.08
CA LEU A 22 5.51 -12.34 17.22
C LEU A 22 5.85 -13.73 17.76
N ALA A 23 6.11 -14.70 16.90
CA ALA A 23 6.48 -16.05 17.30
C ALA A 23 7.78 -16.05 18.11
N ALA A 24 8.81 -15.34 17.65
CA ALA A 24 10.08 -15.22 18.35
C ALA A 24 9.93 -14.56 19.73
N LEU A 25 9.18 -13.45 19.81
CA LEU A 25 8.93 -12.76 21.08
C LEU A 25 8.13 -13.61 22.09
N LEU A 26 7.13 -14.36 21.62
CA LEU A 26 6.32 -15.20 22.46
C LEU A 26 7.09 -16.44 22.92
N GLU A 27 7.95 -17.01 22.08
CA GLU A 27 8.84 -18.11 22.45
C GLU A 27 9.84 -17.67 23.53
N GLU A 28 10.47 -16.51 23.38
CA GLU A 28 11.35 -15.90 24.39
C GLU A 28 10.63 -15.69 25.73
N ALA A 29 9.35 -15.32 25.66
CA ALA A 29 8.49 -15.15 26.84
C ALA A 29 7.90 -16.46 27.41
N GLY A 30 8.25 -17.63 26.83
CA GLY A 30 7.79 -18.95 27.29
C GLY A 30 6.38 -19.33 26.84
N TYR A 31 5.82 -18.67 25.83
CA TYR A 31 4.52 -19.02 25.24
C TYR A 31 4.70 -19.90 23.99
N GLY A 32 3.70 -20.75 23.73
CA GLY A 32 3.71 -21.59 22.54
C GLY A 32 3.41 -20.83 21.24
N VAL A 33 3.97 -21.28 20.12
CA VAL A 33 3.83 -20.69 18.79
C VAL A 33 2.39 -20.53 18.29
N GLY A 34 1.44 -21.32 18.77
CA GLY A 34 0.02 -21.21 18.44
C GLY A 34 -0.60 -19.86 18.88
N LEU A 35 -0.02 -19.19 19.87
CA LEU A 35 -0.46 -17.87 20.29
C LEU A 35 -0.09 -16.79 19.25
N ALA A 36 1.04 -16.94 18.56
CA ALA A 36 1.48 -16.02 17.53
C ALA A 36 0.49 -15.97 16.35
N HIS A 37 0.02 -17.11 15.88
CA HIS A 37 -1.00 -17.18 14.83
C HIS A 37 -2.29 -16.48 15.23
N ARG A 38 -2.81 -16.79 16.43
CA ARG A 38 -4.03 -16.16 16.96
C ARG A 38 -3.88 -14.64 17.10
N ALA A 39 -2.74 -14.17 17.62
CA ALA A 39 -2.46 -12.74 17.73
C ALA A 39 -2.35 -12.07 16.36
N SER A 40 -1.72 -12.72 15.39
CA SER A 40 -1.62 -12.26 14.01
C SER A 40 -3.01 -12.16 13.35
N ASP A 41 -3.89 -13.12 13.56
CA ASP A 41 -5.26 -13.10 13.04
C ASP A 41 -6.09 -11.95 13.62
N VAL A 42 -6.00 -11.74 14.94
CA VAL A 42 -6.66 -10.60 15.61
C VAL A 42 -6.14 -9.27 15.06
N PHE A 43 -4.82 -9.15 14.91
CA PHE A 43 -4.20 -7.94 14.36
C PHE A 43 -4.67 -7.70 12.92
N ARG A 44 -4.67 -8.72 12.06
CA ARG A 44 -5.11 -8.62 10.66
C ARG A 44 -6.59 -8.22 10.57
N ALA A 45 -7.45 -8.84 11.38
CA ALA A 45 -8.86 -8.46 11.45
C ALA A 45 -9.04 -7.00 11.89
N ALA A 46 -8.23 -6.51 12.83
CA ALA A 46 -8.26 -5.11 13.25
C ALA A 46 -7.77 -4.16 12.15
N ARG A 47 -6.74 -4.55 11.40
CA ARG A 47 -6.21 -3.79 10.24
C ARG A 47 -7.22 -3.62 9.11
N ASN A 48 -8.14 -4.55 8.93
CA ASN A 48 -9.19 -4.48 7.92
C ASN A 48 -10.38 -3.58 8.36
N ARG A 49 -10.48 -3.25 9.66
CA ARG A 49 -11.50 -2.32 10.17
C ARG A 49 -11.06 -0.87 9.98
N VAL A 50 -11.01 -0.44 8.74
CA VAL A 50 -10.65 0.94 8.40
C VAL A 50 -11.90 1.80 8.28
N THR A 51 -11.78 3.08 8.63
CA THR A 51 -12.78 4.11 8.30
C THR A 51 -12.14 5.00 7.24
N PRO A 52 -12.62 4.95 5.98
CA PRO A 52 -12.15 5.88 4.95
C PRO A 52 -12.39 7.33 5.35
N TYR A 53 -11.58 8.24 4.86
CA TYR A 53 -11.90 9.67 4.97
C TYR A 53 -13.21 9.95 4.24
N ALA A 54 -13.94 10.98 4.68
CA ALA A 54 -15.30 11.26 4.22
C ALA A 54 -15.41 11.52 2.70
N ASP A 55 -14.36 12.03 2.10
CA ASP A 55 -14.26 12.31 0.66
C ASP A 55 -14.02 11.06 -0.20
N VAL A 56 -13.45 9.99 0.37
CA VAL A 56 -12.84 8.90 -0.41
C VAL A 56 -13.87 8.06 -1.17
N VAL A 57 -14.93 7.63 -0.51
CA VAL A 57 -15.89 6.68 -1.11
C VAL A 57 -16.57 7.31 -2.33
N ASP A 58 -17.07 8.53 -2.18
CA ASP A 58 -17.79 9.23 -3.25
C ASP A 58 -16.83 9.66 -4.37
N ALA A 59 -15.60 10.07 -4.04
CA ALA A 59 -14.60 10.42 -5.04
C ALA A 59 -14.19 9.20 -5.89
N LEU A 60 -13.91 8.07 -5.26
CA LEU A 60 -13.57 6.84 -5.99
C LEU A 60 -14.74 6.35 -6.86
N ALA A 61 -15.99 6.47 -6.39
CA ALA A 61 -17.16 6.13 -7.17
C ALA A 61 -17.27 6.97 -8.45
N ARG A 62 -17.08 8.30 -8.36
CA ARG A 62 -17.06 9.21 -9.51
C ARG A 62 -15.89 8.93 -10.46
N LEU A 63 -14.70 8.69 -9.93
CA LEU A 63 -13.53 8.38 -10.76
C LEU A 63 -13.71 7.08 -11.56
N ARG A 64 -14.37 6.06 -10.99
CA ARG A 64 -14.66 4.80 -11.69
C ARG A 64 -15.61 4.94 -12.88
N GLU A 65 -16.37 6.03 -12.98
CA GLU A 65 -17.23 6.27 -14.15
C GLU A 65 -16.39 6.53 -15.43
N SER A 66 -15.15 6.97 -15.27
CA SER A 66 -14.30 7.38 -16.41
C SER A 66 -12.93 6.71 -16.43
N TYR A 67 -12.48 6.12 -15.33
CA TYR A 67 -11.14 5.56 -15.19
C TYR A 67 -11.17 4.16 -14.60
N THR A 68 -10.20 3.33 -14.99
CA THR A 68 -9.91 2.08 -14.29
C THR A 68 -9.08 2.40 -13.04
N LEU A 69 -9.55 1.98 -11.87
CA LEU A 69 -8.87 2.24 -10.61
C LEU A 69 -8.09 1.01 -10.14
N VAL A 70 -6.80 1.20 -9.92
CA VAL A 70 -5.88 0.16 -9.43
C VAL A 70 -5.32 0.58 -8.08
N SER A 71 -5.55 -0.19 -7.04
CA SER A 71 -4.88 0.05 -5.75
C SER A 71 -3.55 -0.69 -5.68
N VAL A 72 -2.50 -0.01 -5.20
CA VAL A 72 -1.18 -0.59 -4.92
C VAL A 72 -0.75 -0.25 -3.50
N THR A 73 -0.43 -1.25 -2.69
CA THR A 73 -0.12 -1.03 -1.27
C THR A 73 1.08 -1.84 -0.80
N ASN A 74 1.91 -1.21 0.06
CA ASN A 74 2.92 -1.91 0.85
C ASN A 74 2.31 -2.53 2.12
N GLY A 75 1.05 -2.23 2.40
CA GLY A 75 0.32 -2.74 3.56
C GLY A 75 -0.13 -4.18 3.38
N ASN A 76 -0.65 -4.75 4.46
CA ASN A 76 -1.20 -6.10 4.50
C ASN A 76 -2.70 -6.12 4.86
N SER A 77 -3.40 -5.00 4.67
CA SER A 77 -4.86 -4.98 4.72
C SER A 77 -5.42 -5.66 3.48
N GLN A 78 -6.40 -6.51 3.68
CA GLN A 78 -7.08 -7.22 2.62
C GLN A 78 -8.29 -6.39 2.19
N ILE A 79 -8.22 -5.83 0.98
CA ILE A 79 -9.20 -4.85 0.48
C ILE A 79 -10.64 -5.40 0.50
N GLU A 80 -10.80 -6.70 0.27
CA GLU A 80 -12.09 -7.40 0.28
C GLU A 80 -12.82 -7.38 1.62
N TYR A 81 -12.08 -7.16 2.72
CA TYR A 81 -12.63 -7.03 4.08
C TYR A 81 -12.72 -5.58 4.57
N THR A 82 -12.53 -4.62 3.67
CA THR A 82 -12.62 -3.20 3.98
C THR A 82 -13.86 -2.57 3.34
N PRO A 83 -14.29 -1.39 3.77
CA PRO A 83 -15.36 -0.63 3.10
C PRO A 83 -15.05 -0.27 1.64
N LEU A 84 -13.78 -0.38 1.22
CA LEU A 84 -13.32 -0.03 -0.13
C LEU A 84 -13.28 -1.22 -1.11
N HIS A 85 -13.80 -2.40 -0.73
CA HIS A 85 -13.71 -3.64 -1.52
C HIS A 85 -14.27 -3.54 -2.94
N ARG A 86 -15.17 -2.58 -3.21
CA ARG A 86 -15.78 -2.35 -4.53
C ARG A 86 -15.29 -1.07 -5.20
N SER A 87 -14.34 -0.38 -4.60
CA SER A 87 -13.87 0.92 -5.10
C SER A 87 -12.77 0.81 -6.15
N PHE A 88 -12.17 -0.36 -6.30
CA PHE A 88 -11.08 -0.60 -7.25
C PHE A 88 -11.41 -1.76 -8.19
N ASP A 89 -10.94 -1.66 -9.43
CA ASP A 89 -11.07 -2.71 -10.44
C ASP A 89 -9.97 -3.76 -10.28
N HIS A 90 -8.79 -3.34 -9.83
CA HIS A 90 -7.65 -4.20 -9.48
C HIS A 90 -7.05 -3.76 -8.16
N SER A 91 -6.50 -4.70 -7.40
CA SER A 91 -5.80 -4.42 -6.14
C SER A 91 -4.58 -5.30 -6.02
N LEU A 92 -3.44 -4.71 -5.69
CA LEU A 92 -2.15 -5.37 -5.59
C LEU A 92 -1.47 -5.02 -4.28
N THR A 93 -0.93 -6.02 -3.61
CA THR A 93 -0.10 -5.86 -2.42
C THR A 93 1.37 -6.12 -2.73
N ALA A 94 2.27 -5.57 -1.92
CA ALA A 94 3.71 -5.86 -2.03
C ALA A 94 4.01 -7.35 -1.87
N ALA A 95 3.25 -8.06 -1.03
CA ALA A 95 3.40 -9.50 -0.82
C ALA A 95 3.08 -10.31 -2.09
N GLU A 96 1.99 -9.98 -2.79
CA GLU A 96 1.59 -10.65 -4.04
C GLU A 96 2.59 -10.40 -5.17
N VAL A 97 3.14 -9.19 -5.25
CA VAL A 97 4.09 -8.79 -6.29
C VAL A 97 5.53 -9.24 -5.97
N GLY A 98 5.85 -9.47 -4.70
CA GLY A 98 7.22 -9.70 -4.24
C GLY A 98 8.09 -8.44 -4.24
N ALA A 99 7.48 -7.25 -4.34
CA ALA A 99 8.17 -5.97 -4.35
C ALA A 99 7.29 -4.86 -3.76
N ALA A 100 7.86 -4.05 -2.87
CA ALA A 100 7.19 -2.91 -2.23
C ALA A 100 7.61 -1.59 -2.88
N LYS A 101 6.73 -0.59 -2.93
CA LYS A 101 7.12 0.79 -3.25
C LYS A 101 8.27 1.23 -2.32
N PRO A 102 9.33 1.85 -2.80
CA PRO A 102 9.50 2.52 -4.09
C PRO A 102 9.94 1.62 -5.27
N HIS A 103 10.06 0.30 -5.11
CA HIS A 103 10.52 -0.57 -6.19
C HIS A 103 9.56 -0.51 -7.40
N PRO A 104 10.04 -0.33 -8.66
CA PRO A 104 9.19 -0.11 -9.83
C PRO A 104 8.31 -1.32 -10.20
N ALA A 105 8.67 -2.53 -9.79
CA ALA A 105 7.93 -3.75 -10.13
C ALA A 105 6.45 -3.70 -9.74
N ILE A 106 6.08 -2.99 -8.65
CA ILE A 106 4.68 -2.90 -8.23
C ILE A 106 3.82 -2.08 -9.21
N PHE A 107 4.39 -1.05 -9.82
CA PHE A 107 3.72 -0.24 -10.85
C PHE A 107 3.60 -1.01 -12.17
N HIS A 108 4.65 -1.75 -12.56
CA HIS A 108 4.60 -2.63 -13.72
C HIS A 108 3.57 -3.76 -13.53
N ALA A 109 3.47 -4.31 -12.32
CA ALA A 109 2.44 -5.30 -12.00
C ALA A 109 1.02 -4.70 -12.09
N ALA A 110 0.82 -3.44 -11.72
CA ALA A 110 -0.45 -2.74 -11.90
C ALA A 110 -0.83 -2.60 -13.38
N SER A 111 0.13 -2.22 -14.22
CA SER A 111 -0.03 -2.16 -15.68
C SER A 111 -0.38 -3.55 -16.27
N HIS A 112 0.36 -4.58 -15.87
CA HIS A 112 0.10 -5.95 -16.33
C HIS A 112 -1.27 -6.47 -15.89
N SER A 113 -1.65 -6.26 -14.64
CA SER A 113 -2.93 -6.71 -14.07
C SER A 113 -4.15 -6.06 -14.74
N SER A 114 -4.04 -4.77 -15.09
CA SER A 114 -5.14 -4.03 -15.71
C SER A 114 -5.17 -4.14 -17.24
N GLY A 115 -4.07 -4.57 -17.86
CA GLY A 115 -3.90 -4.54 -19.31
C GLY A 115 -3.74 -3.13 -19.90
N ILE A 116 -3.56 -2.11 -19.05
CA ILE A 116 -3.40 -0.71 -19.45
C ILE A 116 -1.89 -0.41 -19.51
N PRO A 117 -1.39 0.22 -20.59
CA PRO A 117 0.02 0.57 -20.71
C PRO A 117 0.42 1.59 -19.64
N LEU A 118 1.65 1.48 -19.13
CA LEU A 118 2.12 2.23 -17.95
C LEU A 118 2.02 3.75 -18.16
N GLU A 119 2.32 4.22 -19.34
CA GLU A 119 2.25 5.65 -19.74
C GLU A 119 0.84 6.26 -19.69
N ALA A 120 -0.20 5.43 -19.56
CA ALA A 120 -1.58 5.88 -19.36
C ALA A 120 -1.99 5.96 -17.88
N PHE A 121 -1.07 5.70 -16.94
CA PHE A 121 -1.33 5.79 -15.52
C PHE A 121 -1.06 7.20 -14.99
N LEU A 122 -1.86 7.57 -14.00
CA LEU A 122 -1.60 8.65 -13.05
C LEU A 122 -1.45 8.01 -11.67
N HIS A 123 -0.34 8.27 -10.97
CA HIS A 123 -0.18 7.79 -9.61
C HIS A 123 -0.63 8.83 -8.59
N VAL A 124 -1.48 8.40 -7.65
CA VAL A 124 -2.02 9.23 -6.56
C VAL A 124 -1.60 8.60 -5.23
N GLY A 125 -0.89 9.34 -4.39
CA GLY A 125 -0.42 8.81 -3.10
C GLY A 125 -0.04 9.89 -2.10
N ASP A 126 0.24 9.48 -0.86
CA ASP A 126 0.51 10.39 0.26
C ASP A 126 1.99 10.38 0.74
N ASP A 127 2.78 9.40 0.30
CA ASP A 127 4.19 9.30 0.66
C ASP A 127 5.08 9.93 -0.42
N PRO A 128 5.82 11.03 -0.10
CA PRO A 128 6.67 11.69 -1.08
C PRO A 128 7.70 10.78 -1.75
N LEU A 129 8.29 9.84 -1.00
CA LEU A 129 9.33 8.94 -1.52
C LEU A 129 8.73 7.70 -2.20
N ARG A 130 7.83 7.00 -1.49
CA ARG A 130 7.30 5.72 -1.95
C ARG A 130 6.26 5.84 -3.05
N ASP A 131 5.51 6.93 -3.06
CA ASP A 131 4.48 7.17 -4.07
C ASP A 131 4.98 8.12 -5.15
N VAL A 132 5.27 9.36 -4.78
CA VAL A 132 5.54 10.39 -5.77
C VAL A 132 6.88 10.18 -6.47
N GLN A 133 7.98 10.12 -5.71
CA GLN A 133 9.31 9.96 -6.30
C GLN A 133 9.42 8.65 -7.08
N ALA A 134 8.94 7.54 -6.51
CA ALA A 134 8.99 6.23 -7.16
C ALA A 134 8.22 6.16 -8.48
N ALA A 135 7.04 6.79 -8.55
CA ALA A 135 6.25 6.84 -9.77
C ALA A 135 6.91 7.77 -10.83
N ARG A 136 7.46 8.90 -10.41
CA ARG A 136 8.20 9.83 -11.31
C ARG A 136 9.44 9.18 -11.91
N GLU A 137 10.18 8.40 -11.17
CA GLU A 137 11.40 7.71 -11.67
C GLU A 137 11.11 6.76 -12.83
N ILE A 138 9.87 6.30 -12.96
CA ILE A 138 9.42 5.49 -14.10
C ILE A 138 8.54 6.26 -15.09
N GLY A 139 8.51 7.60 -14.99
CA GLY A 139 7.85 8.49 -15.93
C GLY A 139 6.36 8.67 -15.75
N LEU A 140 5.78 8.28 -14.62
CA LEU A 140 4.35 8.50 -14.35
C LEU A 140 4.09 9.94 -13.87
N PRO A 141 3.01 10.59 -14.34
CA PRO A 141 2.49 11.78 -13.68
C PRO A 141 1.98 11.45 -12.28
N THR A 142 2.07 12.42 -11.36
CA THR A 142 1.87 12.19 -9.93
C THR A 142 0.98 13.23 -9.27
N VAL A 143 0.14 12.78 -8.35
CA VAL A 143 -0.64 13.62 -7.44
C VAL A 143 -0.25 13.28 -6.00
N TRP A 144 0.22 14.28 -5.27
CA TRP A 144 0.49 14.14 -3.85
C TRP A 144 -0.73 14.53 -3.03
N VAL A 145 -1.28 13.57 -2.27
CA VAL A 145 -2.40 13.81 -1.35
C VAL A 145 -1.87 14.25 0.01
N ASN A 146 -1.73 15.55 0.21
CA ASN A 146 -1.15 16.15 1.42
C ASN A 146 -2.22 16.58 2.43
N ARG A 147 -2.98 15.65 2.99
CA ARG A 147 -4.07 15.91 3.96
C ARG A 147 -3.65 16.70 5.18
N TYR A 148 -2.39 16.53 5.58
CA TYR A 148 -1.87 17.16 6.80
C TYR A 148 -1.07 18.42 6.54
N ARG A 149 -1.03 18.95 5.30
CA ARG A 149 -0.29 20.16 4.89
C ARG A 149 1.18 20.12 5.34
N ARG A 150 1.82 18.97 5.17
CA ARG A 150 3.25 18.79 5.47
C ARG A 150 4.09 19.56 4.45
N GLU A 151 5.26 20.00 4.87
CA GLU A 151 6.25 20.54 3.94
C GLU A 151 6.78 19.43 3.03
N TRP A 152 6.98 19.78 1.75
CA TRP A 152 7.60 18.85 0.81
C TRP A 152 9.07 18.64 1.16
N PRO A 153 9.62 17.40 1.13
CA PRO A 153 11.04 17.15 1.34
C PRO A 153 11.89 17.85 0.27
N THR A 154 12.77 18.75 0.69
CA THR A 154 13.60 19.56 -0.23
C THR A 154 14.60 18.73 -1.05
N SER A 155 14.83 17.48 -0.67
CA SER A 155 15.71 16.53 -1.37
C SER A 155 15.01 15.77 -2.51
N LEU A 156 13.70 15.93 -2.69
CA LEU A 156 12.92 15.25 -3.72
C LEU A 156 12.36 16.24 -4.73
N ASP A 157 12.21 15.79 -5.98
CA ASP A 157 11.52 16.57 -6.99
C ASP A 157 10.03 16.68 -6.65
N PRO A 158 9.39 17.85 -6.84
CA PRO A 158 8.00 18.04 -6.46
C PRO A 158 7.04 17.17 -7.27
N ALA A 159 5.89 16.84 -6.68
CA ALA A 159 4.78 16.22 -7.41
C ALA A 159 4.27 17.15 -8.53
N ASP A 160 3.66 16.58 -9.57
CA ASP A 160 3.05 17.38 -10.64
C ASP A 160 1.83 18.16 -10.13
N LEU A 161 1.12 17.60 -9.16
CA LEU A 161 0.01 18.25 -8.46
C LEU A 161 0.02 17.89 -6.97
N GLU A 162 -0.31 18.87 -6.12
CA GLU A 162 -0.60 18.66 -4.70
C GLU A 162 -2.07 18.95 -4.42
N VAL A 163 -2.71 18.06 -3.67
CA VAL A 163 -4.11 18.21 -3.22
C VAL A 163 -4.22 17.86 -1.73
N VAL A 164 -5.25 18.39 -1.06
CA VAL A 164 -5.50 18.07 0.36
C VAL A 164 -6.51 16.93 0.54
N ASP A 165 -7.27 16.63 -0.49
CA ASP A 165 -8.25 15.53 -0.56
C ASP A 165 -8.38 15.07 -2.02
N ILE A 166 -9.29 14.14 -2.30
CA ILE A 166 -9.47 13.58 -3.65
C ILE A 166 -10.83 13.95 -4.29
N THR A 167 -11.44 15.04 -3.82
CA THR A 167 -12.70 15.57 -4.38
C THR A 167 -12.51 16.46 -5.58
#